data_c01d94f3caf4b2ab1fa899146d80a9f5
#
_entry.id   c01d94f3caf4b2ab1fa899146d80a9f5
#
_cell.length_a   1.000
_cell.length_b   1.000
_cell.length_c   1.000
_cell.angle_alpha   90.00
_cell.angle_beta   90.00
_cell.angle_gamma   90.00
#
_symmetry.space_group_name_H-M   'P 1'
#
loop_
_entity.id
_entity.type
_entity.pdbx_description
1 polymer ?
#
loop_
_entity_poly.entity_id
_entity_poly.type
_entity_poly.pdbx_seq_one_letter_code
_entity_poly.pdbx_strand_id
1 'polypeptide(L)'
;YKSGKMFVKYAEKMISENIRTKGEFYVCPLYNLMIEDGLTVTTEPVEKMHLMGTPSELEFFTSHTLKRFGKKPISLCSDHSGYELKEEAKDVLEKNGLEYIDFGTFVNKDCDYNDYVSQAVEFIYKGDCDFALAFCRTGQGVNISGNKRKGIRGALTFDEYTAEHSIRHNCANFLSIPSRYVDKILLDKMIKIWKKTTFDGGRHMCRIQKVENYL
;
A
#
# COMPACT_ATOMS: atom_id res chain seq x y z
N TYR A 1 21.46 20.57 -12.79
CA TYR A 1 22.33 21.41 -13.63
C TYR A 1 22.37 22.85 -13.13
N LYS A 2 23.56 23.46 -13.03
CA LYS A 2 23.69 24.87 -12.61
C LYS A 2 23.17 25.87 -13.66
N SER A 3 23.08 25.45 -14.92
CA SER A 3 22.50 26.27 -16.00
C SER A 3 21.94 25.43 -17.13
N GLY A 4 20.90 25.90 -17.80
CA GLY A 4 20.32 25.24 -18.98
C GLY A 4 21.33 25.17 -20.15
N LYS A 5 22.21 26.17 -20.28
CA LYS A 5 23.28 26.19 -21.30
C LYS A 5 24.25 25.01 -21.15
N MET A 6 24.58 24.64 -19.91
CA MET A 6 25.40 23.47 -19.62
C MET A 6 24.69 22.17 -20.03
N PHE A 7 23.41 22.04 -19.70
CA PHE A 7 22.60 20.90 -20.14
C PHE A 7 22.61 20.73 -21.66
N VAL A 8 22.31 21.82 -22.40
CA VAL A 8 22.29 21.82 -23.87
C VAL A 8 23.63 21.38 -24.45
N LYS A 9 24.76 21.96 -23.97
CA LYS A 9 26.10 21.57 -24.40
C LYS A 9 26.34 20.05 -24.35
N TYR A 10 26.04 19.45 -23.21
CA TYR A 10 26.30 18.01 -23.03
C TYR A 10 25.25 17.13 -23.72
N ALA A 11 24.02 17.60 -23.89
CA ALA A 11 23.02 16.89 -24.67
C ALA A 11 23.40 16.85 -26.16
N GLU A 12 23.86 17.95 -26.72
CA GLU A 12 24.38 18.02 -28.11
C GLU A 12 25.60 17.12 -28.28
N LYS A 13 26.55 17.11 -27.32
CA LYS A 13 27.71 16.22 -27.34
C LYS A 13 27.26 14.75 -27.34
N MET A 14 26.37 14.36 -26.44
CA MET A 14 25.84 13.01 -26.36
C MET A 14 25.16 12.55 -27.66
N ILE A 15 24.37 13.44 -28.26
CA ILE A 15 23.67 13.16 -29.53
C ILE A 15 24.69 13.00 -30.68
N SER A 16 25.68 13.95 -30.81
CA SER A 16 26.68 13.91 -31.85
C SER A 16 27.58 12.69 -31.77
N GLU A 17 27.90 12.22 -30.57
CA GLU A 17 28.69 11.04 -30.32
C GLU A 17 27.85 9.72 -30.30
N ASN A 18 26.51 9.85 -30.50
CA ASN A 18 25.54 8.76 -30.51
C ASN A 18 25.59 7.87 -29.26
N ILE A 19 25.82 8.48 -28.09
CA ILE A 19 25.87 7.77 -26.80
C ILE A 19 24.47 7.39 -26.36
N ARG A 20 24.11 6.13 -26.50
CA ARG A 20 22.77 5.60 -26.20
C ARG A 20 22.83 4.54 -25.09
N THR A 21 21.75 4.48 -24.31
CA THR A 21 21.49 3.40 -23.35
C THR A 21 20.27 2.63 -23.83
N LYS A 22 20.42 1.32 -24.14
CA LYS A 22 19.35 0.48 -24.70
C LYS A 22 18.68 1.09 -25.95
N GLY A 23 19.46 1.76 -26.80
CA GLY A 23 18.97 2.36 -28.05
C GLY A 23 18.37 3.74 -27.93
N GLU A 24 18.22 4.29 -26.74
CA GLU A 24 17.59 5.60 -26.45
C GLU A 24 18.58 6.58 -25.83
N PHE A 25 18.30 7.88 -25.97
CA PHE A 25 19.02 8.93 -25.28
C PHE A 25 18.38 9.22 -23.91
N TYR A 26 19.16 9.08 -22.85
CA TYR A 26 18.74 9.37 -21.48
C TYR A 26 19.50 10.55 -20.90
N VAL A 27 18.89 11.26 -19.97
CA VAL A 27 19.50 12.41 -19.30
C VAL A 27 20.63 12.02 -18.35
N CYS A 28 20.54 10.86 -17.68
CA CYS A 28 21.54 10.44 -16.70
C CYS A 28 22.96 10.28 -17.28
N PRO A 29 23.20 9.73 -18.49
CA PRO A 29 24.53 9.62 -19.08
C PRO A 29 25.23 10.95 -19.31
N LEU A 30 24.50 12.09 -19.38
CA LEU A 30 25.09 13.42 -19.49
C LEU A 30 26.04 13.75 -18.32
N TYR A 31 25.74 13.22 -17.14
CA TYR A 31 26.59 13.43 -15.97
C TYR A 31 27.95 12.75 -16.11
N ASN A 32 28.04 11.60 -16.82
CA ASN A 32 29.31 10.96 -17.09
C ASN A 32 30.21 11.84 -17.97
N LEU A 33 29.65 12.44 -19.03
CA LEU A 33 30.37 13.38 -19.88
C LEU A 33 30.84 14.62 -19.11
N MET A 34 30.05 15.07 -18.14
CA MET A 34 30.45 16.18 -17.28
C MET A 34 31.61 15.81 -16.35
N ILE A 35 31.60 14.58 -15.81
CA ILE A 35 32.67 14.06 -14.95
C ILE A 35 33.96 13.90 -15.75
N GLU A 36 33.87 13.38 -16.99
CA GLU A 36 35.01 13.25 -17.90
C GLU A 36 35.64 14.64 -18.23
N ASP A 37 34.81 15.67 -18.34
CA ASP A 37 35.29 17.08 -18.52
C ASP A 37 35.71 17.71 -17.18
N GLY A 38 35.88 16.96 -16.09
CA GLY A 38 36.38 17.42 -14.79
C GLY A 38 35.35 18.17 -13.92
N LEU A 39 34.07 18.12 -14.26
CA LEU A 39 33.01 18.74 -13.45
C LEU A 39 32.64 17.87 -12.26
N THR A 40 32.35 18.50 -11.13
CA THR A 40 31.87 17.81 -9.95
C THR A 40 30.37 17.57 -10.03
N VAL A 41 29.98 16.31 -9.92
CA VAL A 41 28.58 15.87 -9.80
C VAL A 41 28.36 15.36 -8.38
N THR A 42 27.38 15.90 -7.69
CA THR A 42 26.96 15.44 -6.36
C THR A 42 25.64 14.73 -6.44
N THR A 43 25.43 13.74 -5.58
CA THR A 43 24.17 13.02 -5.43
C THR A 43 23.52 13.39 -4.11
N GLU A 44 22.20 13.55 -4.13
CA GLU A 44 21.39 13.74 -2.93
C GLU A 44 20.53 12.49 -2.75
N PRO A 45 20.68 11.76 -1.63
CA PRO A 45 19.83 10.60 -1.36
C PRO A 45 18.40 11.05 -1.09
N VAL A 46 17.43 10.33 -1.68
CA VAL A 46 16.01 10.52 -1.41
C VAL A 46 15.48 9.31 -0.64
N GLU A 47 14.65 9.55 0.36
CA GLU A 47 14.07 8.47 1.17
C GLU A 47 13.17 7.55 0.33
N LYS A 48 12.49 8.11 -0.67
CA LYS A 48 11.52 7.38 -1.47
C LYS A 48 11.42 7.91 -2.90
N MET A 49 11.36 6.98 -3.85
CA MET A 49 11.12 7.29 -5.26
C MET A 49 9.99 6.41 -5.78
N HIS A 50 9.04 7.02 -6.48
CA HIS A 50 7.96 6.30 -7.16
C HIS A 50 8.18 6.35 -8.67
N LEU A 51 8.16 5.17 -9.30
CA LEU A 51 8.22 5.05 -10.75
C LEU A 51 6.87 5.45 -11.35
N MET A 52 6.89 6.34 -12.33
CA MET A 52 5.72 6.85 -13.06
C MET A 52 6.06 7.08 -14.54
N GLY A 53 7.03 6.34 -15.06
CA GLY A 53 7.52 6.49 -16.43
C GLY A 53 6.66 5.81 -17.48
N THR A 54 5.74 4.92 -17.08
CA THR A 54 4.80 4.25 -17.97
C THR A 54 3.36 4.45 -17.49
N PRO A 55 2.34 4.35 -18.38
CA PRO A 55 0.94 4.44 -17.99
C PRO A 55 0.56 3.48 -16.86
N SER A 56 1.06 2.25 -16.90
CA SER A 56 0.81 1.23 -15.87
C SER A 56 1.42 1.59 -14.52
N GLU A 57 2.61 2.18 -14.51
CA GLU A 57 3.24 2.68 -13.27
C GLU A 57 2.48 3.87 -12.68
N LEU A 58 2.00 4.78 -13.52
CA LEU A 58 1.18 5.91 -13.08
C LEU A 58 -0.17 5.43 -12.55
N GLU A 59 -0.83 4.51 -13.24
CA GLU A 59 -2.09 3.91 -12.78
C GLU A 59 -1.91 3.21 -11.44
N PHE A 60 -0.83 2.41 -11.30
CA PHE A 60 -0.50 1.77 -10.03
C PHE A 60 -0.26 2.81 -8.92
N PHE A 61 0.50 3.85 -9.20
CA PHE A 61 0.78 4.92 -8.23
C PHE A 61 -0.51 5.60 -7.76
N THR A 62 -1.39 5.96 -8.68
CA THR A 62 -2.64 6.66 -8.36
C THR A 62 -3.63 5.76 -7.63
N SER A 63 -3.78 4.51 -8.06
CA SER A 63 -4.76 3.57 -7.50
C SER A 63 -4.31 2.92 -6.18
N HIS A 64 -3.01 2.85 -5.90
CA HIS A 64 -2.47 2.14 -4.74
C HIS A 64 -1.67 3.05 -3.80
N THR A 65 -0.68 3.76 -4.33
CA THR A 65 0.27 4.52 -3.50
C THR A 65 -0.34 5.79 -2.89
N LEU A 66 -1.29 6.41 -3.59
CA LEU A 66 -2.00 7.58 -3.08
C LEU A 66 -3.09 7.22 -2.06
N LYS A 67 -3.54 5.98 -2.01
CA LYS A 67 -4.47 5.52 -0.99
C LYS A 67 -3.79 5.54 0.37
N ARG A 68 -4.47 6.13 1.33
CA ARG A 68 -3.97 6.27 2.69
C ARG A 68 -4.99 5.74 3.66
N PHE A 69 -4.55 4.99 4.66
CA PHE A 69 -5.39 4.52 5.73
C PHE A 69 -6.09 5.70 6.41
N GLY A 70 -7.42 5.64 6.47
CA GLY A 70 -8.26 6.65 7.09
C GLY A 70 -8.56 7.92 6.29
N LYS A 71 -8.24 7.98 4.99
CA LYS A 71 -8.74 9.05 4.11
C LYS A 71 -10.20 8.88 3.71
N LYS A 72 -10.65 7.63 3.65
CA LYS A 72 -12.04 7.23 3.47
C LYS A 72 -12.45 6.36 4.65
N PRO A 73 -13.74 6.14 4.88
CA PRO A 73 -14.22 5.21 5.89
C PRO A 73 -13.56 3.84 5.73
N ILE A 74 -13.35 3.17 6.85
CA ILE A 74 -12.75 1.84 6.92
C ILE A 74 -13.88 0.82 7.00
N SER A 75 -13.90 -0.18 6.12
CA SER A 75 -14.83 -1.30 6.21
C SER A 75 -14.49 -2.17 7.41
N LEU A 76 -15.46 -2.47 8.27
CA LEU A 76 -15.31 -3.43 9.36
C LEU A 76 -16.15 -4.67 9.08
N CYS A 77 -15.59 -5.85 9.30
CA CYS A 77 -16.35 -7.09 9.28
C CYS A 77 -15.75 -8.14 10.22
N SER A 78 -16.59 -9.03 10.73
CA SER A 78 -16.14 -10.16 11.56
C SER A 78 -17.08 -11.35 11.46
N ASP A 79 -16.62 -12.52 11.91
CA ASP A 79 -17.50 -13.57 12.40
C ASP A 79 -17.81 -13.38 13.91
N HIS A 80 -18.53 -14.34 14.50
CA HIS A 80 -18.84 -14.34 15.92
C HIS A 80 -17.58 -14.36 16.82
N SER A 81 -16.50 -15.04 16.37
CA SER A 81 -15.24 -15.12 17.14
C SER A 81 -14.44 -13.82 17.13
N GLY A 82 -14.63 -12.99 16.11
CA GLY A 82 -14.02 -11.67 16.00
C GLY A 82 -14.89 -10.52 16.48
N TYR A 83 -16.14 -10.79 16.85
CA TYR A 83 -17.16 -9.80 17.17
C TYR A 83 -16.73 -8.81 18.26
N GLU A 84 -16.27 -9.29 19.40
CA GLU A 84 -15.88 -8.44 20.54
C GLU A 84 -14.75 -7.48 20.15
N LEU A 85 -13.69 -7.98 19.51
CA LEU A 85 -12.58 -7.15 19.07
C LEU A 85 -13.01 -6.16 17.96
N LYS A 86 -13.96 -6.53 17.10
CA LYS A 86 -14.54 -5.60 16.10
C LYS A 86 -15.31 -4.47 16.79
N GLU A 87 -16.09 -4.78 17.82
CA GLU A 87 -16.79 -3.72 18.58
C GLU A 87 -15.80 -2.79 19.30
N GLU A 88 -14.74 -3.34 19.90
CA GLU A 88 -13.66 -2.54 20.47
C GLU A 88 -12.91 -1.70 19.42
N ALA A 89 -12.81 -2.21 18.19
CA ALA A 89 -12.17 -1.49 17.08
C ALA A 89 -12.90 -0.18 16.73
N LYS A 90 -14.21 -0.13 16.88
CA LYS A 90 -15.01 1.09 16.65
C LYS A 90 -14.55 2.22 17.60
N ASP A 91 -14.44 1.94 18.90
CA ASP A 91 -13.94 2.90 19.88
C ASP A 91 -12.52 3.37 19.55
N VAL A 92 -11.66 2.43 19.12
CA VAL A 92 -10.26 2.73 18.76
C VAL A 92 -10.20 3.61 17.52
N LEU A 93 -11.02 3.34 16.50
CA LEU A 93 -11.08 4.15 15.28
C LEU A 93 -11.59 5.55 15.58
N GLU A 94 -12.67 5.69 16.34
CA GLU A 94 -13.24 6.97 16.76
C GLU A 94 -12.24 7.80 17.55
N LYS A 95 -11.54 7.20 18.53
CA LYS A 95 -10.47 7.84 19.31
C LYS A 95 -9.32 8.35 18.41
N ASN A 96 -9.06 7.68 17.28
CA ASN A 96 -8.05 8.07 16.33
C ASN A 96 -8.57 9.00 15.21
N GLY A 97 -9.83 9.44 15.28
CA GLY A 97 -10.48 10.35 14.32
C GLY A 97 -10.68 9.69 12.96
N LEU A 98 -11.02 8.40 12.94
CA LEU A 98 -11.22 7.58 11.74
C LEU A 98 -12.69 7.19 11.61
N GLU A 99 -13.25 7.38 10.43
CA GLU A 99 -14.59 6.92 10.08
C GLU A 99 -14.59 5.45 9.66
N TYR A 100 -15.69 4.75 9.90
CA TYR A 100 -15.86 3.35 9.51
C TYR A 100 -17.28 3.06 9.05
N ILE A 101 -17.44 1.95 8.32
CA ILE A 101 -18.71 1.34 7.97
C ILE A 101 -18.66 -0.12 8.45
N ASP A 102 -19.56 -0.47 9.35
CA ASP A 102 -19.67 -1.83 9.90
C ASP A 102 -20.62 -2.69 9.05
N PHE A 103 -20.10 -3.79 8.52
CA PHE A 103 -20.84 -4.78 7.74
C PHE A 103 -21.26 -6.02 8.55
N GLY A 104 -20.93 -6.08 9.84
CA GLY A 104 -21.31 -7.19 10.74
C GLY A 104 -20.10 -8.10 11.06
N THR A 105 -20.32 -9.21 11.81
CA THR A 105 -21.62 -9.51 12.39
C THR A 105 -22.03 -8.47 13.44
N PHE A 106 -23.33 -8.29 13.66
CA PHE A 106 -23.88 -7.35 14.63
C PHE A 106 -24.27 -8.04 15.96
N VAL A 107 -24.09 -9.33 16.04
CA VAL A 107 -24.43 -10.15 17.22
C VAL A 107 -23.35 -11.21 17.44
N ASN A 108 -23.06 -11.50 18.71
CA ASN A 108 -22.15 -12.58 19.08
C ASN A 108 -22.89 -13.94 19.02
N LYS A 109 -23.18 -14.37 17.79
CA LYS A 109 -23.84 -15.64 17.50
C LYS A 109 -23.16 -16.30 16.30
N ASP A 110 -23.07 -17.61 16.33
CA ASP A 110 -22.45 -18.41 15.26
C ASP A 110 -22.90 -18.00 13.87
N CYS A 111 -21.93 -17.69 13.01
CA CYS A 111 -22.16 -17.15 11.65
C CYS A 111 -20.94 -17.38 10.75
N ASP A 112 -21.17 -17.28 9.44
CA ASP A 112 -20.13 -17.44 8.44
C ASP A 112 -19.47 -16.07 8.10
N TYR A 113 -18.15 -15.98 8.28
CA TYR A 113 -17.40 -14.76 7.97
C TYR A 113 -17.48 -14.34 6.49
N ASN A 114 -17.70 -15.29 5.55
CA ASN A 114 -17.73 -14.98 4.13
C ASN A 114 -18.84 -14.01 3.75
N ASP A 115 -19.97 -14.06 4.44
CA ASP A 115 -21.12 -13.19 4.20
C ASP A 115 -20.76 -11.72 4.45
N TYR A 116 -20.01 -11.47 5.51
CA TYR A 116 -19.58 -10.12 5.91
C TYR A 116 -18.36 -9.63 5.13
N VAL A 117 -17.39 -10.52 4.88
CA VAL A 117 -16.22 -10.21 4.05
C VAL A 117 -16.65 -9.79 2.64
N SER A 118 -17.66 -10.44 2.07
CA SER A 118 -18.17 -10.11 0.74
C SER A 118 -18.68 -8.67 0.66
N GLN A 119 -19.44 -8.25 1.68
CA GLN A 119 -19.97 -6.88 1.75
C GLN A 119 -18.87 -5.84 1.94
N ALA A 120 -17.92 -6.11 2.87
CA ALA A 120 -16.81 -5.20 3.12
C ALA A 120 -15.93 -4.99 1.88
N VAL A 121 -15.67 -6.05 1.10
CA VAL A 121 -14.90 -5.99 -0.15
C VAL A 121 -15.64 -5.24 -1.25
N GLU A 122 -16.96 -5.39 -1.34
CA GLU A 122 -17.78 -4.67 -2.32
C GLU A 122 -17.62 -3.15 -2.21
N PHE A 123 -17.50 -2.61 -1.00
CA PHE A 123 -17.26 -1.19 -0.78
C PHE A 123 -15.86 -0.74 -1.16
N ILE A 124 -14.86 -1.62 -1.07
CA ILE A 124 -13.53 -1.36 -1.64
C ILE A 124 -13.60 -1.27 -3.17
N TYR A 125 -14.38 -2.16 -3.83
CA TYR A 125 -14.54 -2.13 -5.28
C TYR A 125 -15.28 -0.89 -5.78
N LYS A 126 -16.30 -0.44 -5.06
CA LYS A 126 -17.01 0.81 -5.37
C LYS A 126 -16.14 2.05 -5.14
N GLY A 127 -15.05 1.89 -4.41
CA GLY A 127 -14.19 3.01 -4.04
C GLY A 127 -14.73 3.85 -2.89
N ASP A 128 -15.74 3.37 -2.17
CA ASP A 128 -16.31 4.04 -0.99
C ASP A 128 -15.40 3.88 0.22
N CYS A 129 -14.69 2.74 0.30
CA CYS A 129 -13.62 2.45 1.27
C CYS A 129 -12.33 2.13 0.54
N ASP A 130 -11.18 2.49 1.13
CA ASP A 130 -9.88 2.10 0.60
C ASP A 130 -9.29 0.90 1.34
N PHE A 131 -9.76 0.65 2.58
CA PHE A 131 -9.26 -0.42 3.47
C PHE A 131 -10.41 -1.14 4.17
N ALA A 132 -10.16 -2.43 4.49
CA ALA A 132 -11.00 -3.18 5.39
C ALA A 132 -10.20 -3.72 6.58
N LEU A 133 -10.81 -3.76 7.77
CA LEU A 133 -10.37 -4.53 8.92
C LEU A 133 -11.33 -5.69 9.11
N ALA A 134 -10.81 -6.92 9.02
CA ALA A 134 -11.59 -8.14 9.13
C ALA A 134 -11.13 -8.97 10.33
N PHE A 135 -12.06 -9.34 11.18
CA PHE A 135 -11.76 -10.01 12.44
C PHE A 135 -12.34 -11.42 12.46
N CYS A 136 -11.53 -12.39 12.82
CA CYS A 136 -11.99 -13.72 13.21
C CYS A 136 -11.01 -14.31 14.23
N ARG A 137 -11.26 -15.50 14.73
CA ARG A 137 -10.47 -16.08 15.82
C ARG A 137 -8.96 -16.12 15.52
N THR A 138 -8.57 -16.57 14.32
CA THR A 138 -7.17 -16.70 13.90
C THR A 138 -6.76 -15.71 12.81
N GLY A 139 -7.67 -14.91 12.28
CA GLY A 139 -7.45 -14.03 11.14
C GLY A 139 -7.29 -14.75 9.80
N GLN A 140 -7.11 -16.07 9.80
CA GLN A 140 -6.78 -16.82 8.57
C GLN A 140 -7.97 -16.97 7.62
N GLY A 141 -9.14 -17.35 8.13
CA GLY A 141 -10.34 -17.57 7.31
C GLY A 141 -10.75 -16.30 6.56
N VAL A 142 -10.85 -15.16 7.27
CA VAL A 142 -11.17 -13.87 6.64
C VAL A 142 -10.08 -13.45 5.66
N ASN A 143 -8.79 -13.75 5.95
CA ASN A 143 -7.68 -13.44 5.05
C ASN A 143 -7.76 -14.23 3.74
N ILE A 144 -8.01 -15.53 3.83
CA ILE A 144 -8.18 -16.39 2.64
C ILE A 144 -9.38 -15.91 1.83
N SER A 145 -10.51 -15.64 2.50
CA SER A 145 -11.74 -15.16 1.86
C SER A 145 -11.51 -13.83 1.12
N GLY A 146 -10.84 -12.87 1.75
CA GLY A 146 -10.49 -11.61 1.12
C GLY A 146 -9.60 -11.78 -0.11
N ASN A 147 -8.51 -12.56 0.02
CA ASN A 147 -7.54 -12.78 -1.05
C ASN A 147 -8.07 -13.58 -2.26
N LYS A 148 -9.23 -14.20 -2.17
CA LYS A 148 -9.90 -14.83 -3.33
C LYS A 148 -10.58 -13.83 -4.26
N ARG A 149 -10.49 -12.56 -3.97
CA ARG A 149 -11.13 -11.48 -4.73
C ARG A 149 -10.08 -10.60 -5.39
N LYS A 150 -10.27 -10.35 -6.68
CA LYS A 150 -9.35 -9.53 -7.48
C LYS A 150 -9.13 -8.16 -6.83
N GLY A 151 -7.89 -7.66 -6.86
CA GLY A 151 -7.55 -6.35 -6.29
C GLY A 151 -7.53 -6.29 -4.76
N ILE A 152 -7.85 -7.40 -4.06
CA ILE A 152 -7.69 -7.49 -2.61
C ILE A 152 -6.31 -8.07 -2.29
N ARG A 153 -5.58 -7.35 -1.48
CA ARG A 153 -4.29 -7.76 -0.92
C ARG A 153 -4.46 -7.86 0.59
N GLY A 154 -4.92 -9.03 1.00
CA GLY A 154 -5.16 -9.37 2.39
C GLY A 154 -3.85 -9.73 3.09
N ALA A 155 -3.61 -9.10 4.23
CA ALA A 155 -2.49 -9.40 5.10
C ALA A 155 -2.96 -9.79 6.49
N LEU A 156 -2.43 -10.90 7.03
CA LEU A 156 -2.63 -11.29 8.41
C LEU A 156 -1.72 -10.44 9.30
N THR A 157 -2.31 -9.64 10.18
CA THR A 157 -1.61 -8.69 11.03
C THR A 157 -1.94 -8.92 12.50
N PHE A 158 -0.93 -9.16 13.31
CA PHE A 158 -1.09 -9.55 14.71
C PHE A 158 -0.06 -8.91 15.66
N ASP A 159 0.82 -8.06 15.13
CA ASP A 159 1.78 -7.26 15.89
C ASP A 159 2.15 -5.97 15.14
N GLU A 160 2.95 -5.13 15.77
CA GLU A 160 3.38 -3.85 15.21
C GLU A 160 4.24 -4.02 13.95
N TYR A 161 5.06 -5.07 13.88
CA TYR A 161 5.93 -5.35 12.73
C TYR A 161 5.11 -5.78 11.51
N THR A 162 4.22 -6.74 11.67
CA THR A 162 3.34 -7.21 10.58
C THR A 162 2.37 -6.10 10.13
N ALA A 163 1.90 -5.26 11.05
CA ALA A 163 1.09 -4.10 10.71
C ALA A 163 1.84 -3.11 9.81
N GLU A 164 3.07 -2.74 10.15
CA GLU A 164 3.87 -1.84 9.33
C GLU A 164 4.16 -2.42 7.94
N HIS A 165 4.65 -3.66 7.89
CA HIS A 165 5.11 -4.29 6.66
C HIS A 165 3.96 -4.72 5.74
N SER A 166 2.74 -4.90 6.27
CA SER A 166 1.54 -5.12 5.44
C SER A 166 1.31 -3.97 4.45
N ILE A 167 1.52 -2.74 4.87
CA ILE A 167 1.40 -1.56 4.02
C ILE A 167 2.70 -1.29 3.27
N ARG A 168 3.84 -1.19 3.98
CA ARG A 168 5.12 -0.79 3.39
C ARG A 168 5.56 -1.66 2.22
N HIS A 169 5.43 -2.98 2.36
CA HIS A 169 5.94 -3.92 1.39
C HIS A 169 4.87 -4.51 0.48
N ASN A 170 3.64 -4.67 0.99
CA ASN A 170 2.60 -5.40 0.29
C ASN A 170 1.43 -4.51 -0.17
N CYS A 171 1.45 -3.21 0.20
CA CYS A 171 0.35 -2.30 -0.13
C CYS A 171 -1.02 -2.92 0.19
N ALA A 172 -1.11 -3.61 1.35
CA ALA A 172 -2.31 -4.32 1.75
C ALA A 172 -3.49 -3.35 1.90
N ASN A 173 -4.66 -3.77 1.46
CA ASN A 173 -5.91 -3.02 1.58
C ASN A 173 -6.98 -3.80 2.35
N PHE A 174 -6.67 -5.02 2.77
CA PHE A 174 -7.52 -5.86 3.60
C PHE A 174 -6.68 -6.43 4.74
N LEU A 175 -6.93 -5.97 5.96
CA LEU A 175 -6.12 -6.29 7.14
C LEU A 175 -6.89 -7.27 8.01
N SER A 176 -6.39 -8.49 8.05
CA SER A 176 -7.00 -9.60 8.80
C SER A 176 -6.40 -9.67 10.20
N ILE A 177 -7.23 -9.58 11.20
CA ILE A 177 -6.83 -9.43 12.60
C ILE A 177 -7.33 -10.61 13.43
N PRO A 178 -6.42 -11.39 14.03
CA PRO A 178 -6.78 -12.54 14.84
C PRO A 178 -7.16 -12.10 16.27
N SER A 179 -8.44 -12.19 16.62
CA SER A 179 -8.96 -11.82 17.94
C SER A 179 -8.35 -12.65 19.09
N ARG A 180 -7.76 -13.82 18.78
CA ARG A 180 -7.06 -14.65 19.76
C ARG A 180 -5.76 -14.04 20.26
N TYR A 181 -5.11 -13.19 19.46
CA TYR A 181 -3.75 -12.71 19.69
C TYR A 181 -3.64 -11.19 19.80
N VAL A 182 -4.66 -10.47 19.34
CA VAL A 182 -4.70 -9.02 19.35
C VAL A 182 -5.77 -8.56 20.33
N ASP A 183 -5.37 -7.70 21.24
CA ASP A 183 -6.27 -6.98 22.14
C ASP A 183 -6.47 -5.52 21.69
N LYS A 184 -7.35 -4.79 22.37
CA LYS A 184 -7.67 -3.38 22.09
C LYS A 184 -6.42 -2.48 22.14
N ILE A 185 -5.48 -2.75 23.04
CA ILE A 185 -4.27 -1.94 23.23
C ILE A 185 -3.33 -2.12 22.03
N LEU A 186 -3.09 -3.36 21.63
CA LEU A 186 -2.27 -3.67 20.45
C LEU A 186 -2.93 -3.17 19.17
N LEU A 187 -4.25 -3.30 19.06
CA LEU A 187 -5.01 -2.78 17.92
C LEU A 187 -4.85 -1.24 17.79
N ASP A 188 -4.90 -0.49 18.88
CA ASP A 188 -4.68 0.97 18.87
C ASP A 188 -3.27 1.33 18.35
N LYS A 189 -2.24 0.56 18.74
CA LYS A 189 -0.88 0.73 18.22
C LYS A 189 -0.80 0.43 16.72
N MET A 190 -1.39 -0.68 16.26
CA MET A 190 -1.42 -1.06 14.86
C MET A 190 -2.13 -0.01 14.01
N ILE A 191 -3.26 0.52 14.45
CA ILE A 191 -4.00 1.60 13.77
C ILE A 191 -3.14 2.86 13.63
N LYS A 192 -2.42 3.26 14.69
CA LYS A 192 -1.49 4.40 14.64
C LYS A 192 -0.35 4.18 13.66
N ILE A 193 0.14 2.96 13.55
CA ILE A 193 1.15 2.57 12.54
C ILE A 193 0.56 2.70 11.14
N TRP A 194 -0.62 2.13 10.85
CA TRP A 194 -1.25 2.21 9.53
C TRP A 194 -1.53 3.64 9.08
N LYS A 195 -1.92 4.54 10.00
CA LYS A 195 -2.12 5.97 9.69
C LYS A 195 -0.86 6.66 9.17
N LYS A 196 0.32 6.25 9.62
CA LYS A 196 1.60 6.86 9.27
C LYS A 196 2.30 6.16 8.11
N THR A 197 2.00 4.86 7.93
CA THR A 197 2.72 4.02 6.99
C THR A 197 2.27 4.27 5.56
N THR A 198 3.22 4.29 4.65
CA THR A 198 2.98 4.40 3.20
C THR A 198 3.70 3.29 2.48
N PHE A 199 3.19 2.89 1.32
CA PHE A 199 3.83 1.89 0.48
C PHE A 199 5.20 2.35 0.01
N ASP A 200 6.23 1.50 0.11
CA ASP A 200 7.61 1.83 -0.25
C ASP A 200 7.86 1.89 -1.77
N GLY A 201 7.02 1.26 -2.57
CA GLY A 201 7.22 1.23 -4.03
C GLY A 201 8.45 0.41 -4.45
N GLY A 202 9.14 0.85 -5.50
CA GLY A 202 10.37 0.23 -5.98
C GLY A 202 10.22 -1.27 -6.28
N ARG A 203 11.12 -2.10 -5.75
CA ARG A 203 11.09 -3.56 -5.93
C ARG A 203 9.78 -4.22 -5.47
N HIS A 204 9.08 -3.61 -4.49
CA HIS A 204 7.84 -4.15 -3.97
C HIS A 204 6.68 -3.95 -4.96
N MET A 205 6.68 -2.84 -5.71
CA MET A 205 5.71 -2.59 -6.77
C MET A 205 5.73 -3.69 -7.84
N CYS A 206 6.92 -4.07 -8.32
CA CYS A 206 7.05 -5.14 -9.32
C CYS A 206 6.50 -6.49 -8.82
N ARG A 207 6.63 -6.77 -7.52
CA ARG A 207 6.09 -7.99 -6.90
C ARG A 207 4.57 -7.96 -6.85
N ILE A 208 3.99 -6.83 -6.44
CA ILE A 208 2.53 -6.66 -6.36
C ILE A 208 1.91 -6.74 -7.75
N GLN A 209 2.50 -6.10 -8.76
CA GLN A 209 2.04 -6.21 -10.15
C GLN A 209 2.00 -7.66 -10.64
N LYS A 210 2.97 -8.48 -10.27
CA LYS A 210 2.94 -9.91 -10.59
C LYS A 210 1.81 -10.65 -9.89
N VAL A 211 1.56 -10.35 -8.61
CA VAL A 211 0.43 -10.94 -7.86
C VAL A 211 -0.91 -10.57 -8.49
N GLU A 212 -1.11 -9.30 -8.86
CA GLU A 212 -2.35 -8.83 -9.49
C GLU A 212 -2.61 -9.50 -10.86
N ASN A 213 -1.55 -9.87 -11.58
CA ASN A 213 -1.67 -10.53 -12.89
C ASN A 213 -2.04 -12.03 -12.81
N TYR A 214 -2.05 -12.65 -11.62
CA TYR A 214 -2.49 -14.04 -11.43
C TYR A 214 -4.02 -14.16 -11.21
N LEU A 215 -4.73 -13.06 -11.05
CA LEU A 215 -6.16 -12.97 -10.81
C LEU A 215 -6.86 -12.24 -11.98
#